data_2b6231bd6d2c1dd34aacbe5f7adb1bc2
#
_entry.id   2b6231bd6d2c1dd34aacbe5f7adb1bc2
#
_cell.length_a   1.000
_cell.length_b   1.000
_cell.length_c   1.000
_cell.angle_alpha   90.00
_cell.angle_beta   90.00
_cell.angle_gamma   90.00
#
_symmetry.space_group_name_H-M   'P 1'
#
loop_
_entity.id
_entity.type
_entity.pdbx_description
1 polymer ?
#
loop_
_entity_poly.entity_id
_entity_poly.type
_entity_poly.pdbx_seq_one_letter_code
_entity_poly.pdbx_strand_id
1 'polypeptide(L)'
;YFDSFRPSENPQNKILFIGSYAADRNNDIRAFCEAARSIGLEIDFRLASKKIEEEKAALGIPEVEFFSFENALSYRQNLEEAAKSSVLVDFLNRKHYGLSLRIFEAIGLEKKLITTNPTIVHYDFYHPNNMFYWNGSNLDELKAFLTLPYVPLAPGLKHKYSFSNWISCAFNIEPNIPIGLPEIDREVVENLNV
;
A
#
# COMPACT_ATOMS: atom_id res chain seq x y z
N TYR A 1 16.87 4.06 -1.08
CA TYR A 1 17.02 2.69 -0.54
C TYR A 1 16.25 1.68 -1.38
N PHE A 2 14.98 1.90 -1.70
CA PHE A 2 14.23 1.04 -2.64
C PHE A 2 14.59 1.27 -4.10
N ASP A 3 15.33 2.31 -4.43
CA ASP A 3 15.83 2.57 -5.79
C ASP A 3 16.78 1.45 -6.27
N SER A 4 17.39 0.71 -5.35
CA SER A 4 18.28 -0.41 -5.65
C SER A 4 17.59 -1.77 -5.70
N PHE A 5 16.32 -1.86 -5.29
CA PHE A 5 15.54 -3.09 -5.38
C PHE A 5 15.00 -3.29 -6.79
N ARG A 6 14.87 -4.55 -7.20
CA ARG A 6 14.27 -4.94 -8.47
C ARG A 6 13.02 -5.77 -8.23
N PRO A 7 11.99 -5.64 -9.08
CA PRO A 7 10.86 -6.57 -9.07
C PRO A 7 11.35 -8.01 -9.23
N SER A 8 10.67 -8.96 -8.58
CA SER A 8 10.91 -10.37 -8.84
C SER A 8 10.49 -10.71 -10.27
N GLU A 9 11.30 -11.47 -11.00
CA GLU A 9 10.96 -11.96 -12.35
C GLU A 9 9.77 -12.93 -12.31
N ASN A 10 9.58 -13.64 -11.18
CA ASN A 10 8.48 -14.57 -10.96
C ASN A 10 7.79 -14.23 -9.63
N PRO A 11 6.95 -13.17 -9.59
CA PRO A 11 6.23 -12.81 -8.37
C PRO A 11 5.25 -13.93 -7.99
N GLN A 12 5.17 -14.19 -6.69
CA GLN A 12 4.13 -15.06 -6.14
C GLN A 12 2.77 -14.39 -6.34
N ASN A 13 1.74 -15.17 -6.67
CA ASN A 13 0.38 -14.65 -6.80
C ASN A 13 -0.25 -14.36 -5.44
N LYS A 14 0.41 -13.52 -4.66
CA LYS A 14 0.03 -13.12 -3.31
C LYS A 14 -0.29 -11.64 -3.23
N ILE A 15 -1.29 -11.34 -2.43
CA ILE A 15 -1.66 -9.99 -2.04
C ILE A 15 -1.08 -9.73 -0.66
N LEU A 16 -0.13 -8.80 -0.55
CA LEU A 16 0.68 -8.57 0.64
C LEU A 16 0.25 -7.31 1.39
N PHE A 17 0.06 -7.45 2.70
CA PHE A 17 0.04 -6.35 3.65
C PHE A 17 0.92 -6.65 4.86
N ILE A 18 1.91 -5.81 5.13
CA ILE A 18 2.73 -5.88 6.34
C ILE A 18 2.71 -4.49 7.00
N GLY A 19 2.32 -4.43 8.27
CA GLY A 19 2.25 -3.15 8.97
C GLY A 19 2.07 -3.31 10.48
N SER A 20 1.93 -2.20 11.17
CA SER A 20 1.56 -2.20 12.60
C SER A 20 0.04 -2.30 12.74
N TYR A 21 -0.43 -3.02 13.76
CA TYR A 21 -1.84 -3.01 14.08
C TYR A 21 -2.33 -1.60 14.42
N ALA A 22 -3.52 -1.27 13.95
CA ALA A 22 -4.25 -0.06 14.30
C ALA A 22 -5.75 -0.35 14.23
N ALA A 23 -6.45 -0.14 15.34
CA ALA A 23 -7.86 -0.53 15.51
C ALA A 23 -8.81 0.18 14.50
N ASP A 24 -8.48 1.38 14.09
CA ASP A 24 -9.21 2.17 13.09
C ASP A 24 -9.22 1.55 11.69
N ARG A 25 -8.33 0.56 11.41
CA ARG A 25 -8.30 -0.20 10.16
C ARG A 25 -9.05 -1.52 10.21
N ASN A 26 -9.55 -1.95 11.37
CA ASN A 26 -10.14 -3.28 11.53
C ASN A 26 -11.29 -3.54 10.56
N ASN A 27 -12.16 -2.56 10.33
CA ASN A 27 -13.28 -2.70 9.41
C ASN A 27 -12.81 -2.84 7.96
N ASP A 28 -11.82 -2.06 7.55
CA ASP A 28 -11.26 -2.11 6.20
C ASP A 28 -10.56 -3.46 5.94
N ILE A 29 -9.79 -3.94 6.93
CA ILE A 29 -9.10 -5.25 6.85
C ILE A 29 -10.12 -6.39 6.78
N ARG A 30 -11.18 -6.37 7.63
CA ARG A 30 -12.23 -7.39 7.59
C ARG A 30 -12.93 -7.42 6.24
N ALA A 31 -13.43 -6.27 5.78
CA ALA A 31 -14.13 -6.16 4.51
C ALA A 31 -13.27 -6.67 3.34
N PHE A 32 -11.97 -6.34 3.34
CA PHE A 32 -11.06 -6.82 2.32
C PHE A 32 -10.81 -8.33 2.40
N CYS A 33 -10.58 -8.87 3.60
CA CYS A 33 -10.37 -10.32 3.79
C CYS A 33 -11.61 -11.14 3.39
N GLU A 34 -12.82 -10.66 3.71
CA GLU A 34 -14.07 -11.30 3.28
C GLU A 34 -14.22 -11.27 1.77
N ALA A 35 -13.96 -10.13 1.15
CA ALA A 35 -13.96 -9.98 -0.30
C ALA A 35 -12.93 -10.91 -0.97
N ALA A 36 -11.70 -10.93 -0.49
CA ALA A 36 -10.62 -11.78 -0.99
C ALA A 36 -11.00 -13.26 -0.92
N ARG A 37 -11.53 -13.71 0.21
CA ARG A 37 -12.01 -15.09 0.42
C ARG A 37 -13.13 -15.45 -0.54
N SER A 38 -14.08 -14.55 -0.78
CA SER A 38 -15.22 -14.78 -1.65
C SER A 38 -14.85 -15.04 -3.11
N ILE A 39 -13.67 -14.57 -3.54
CA ILE A 39 -13.16 -14.72 -4.91
C ILE A 39 -11.89 -15.59 -4.98
N GLY A 40 -11.53 -16.26 -3.88
CA GLY A 40 -10.42 -17.21 -3.84
C GLY A 40 -9.03 -16.56 -3.98
N LEU A 41 -8.85 -15.31 -3.52
CA LEU A 41 -7.54 -14.66 -3.51
C LEU A 41 -6.70 -15.11 -2.31
N GLU A 42 -5.44 -15.39 -2.56
CA GLU A 42 -4.47 -15.67 -1.50
C GLU A 42 -3.94 -14.36 -0.92
N ILE A 43 -4.16 -14.15 0.37
CA ILE A 43 -3.65 -13.01 1.12
C ILE A 43 -2.49 -13.41 2.02
N ASP A 44 -1.53 -12.50 2.19
CA ASP A 44 -0.43 -12.61 3.15
C ASP A 44 -0.43 -11.32 3.99
N PHE A 45 -1.23 -11.33 5.05
CA PHE A 45 -1.42 -10.17 5.92
C PHE A 45 -0.76 -10.40 7.26
N ARG A 46 0.18 -9.52 7.62
CA ARG A 46 1.01 -9.63 8.83
C ARG A 46 1.00 -8.32 9.60
N LEU A 47 0.64 -8.39 10.89
CA LEU A 47 0.48 -7.23 11.75
C LEU A 47 1.40 -7.29 12.97
N ALA A 48 2.27 -6.27 13.10
CA ALA A 48 3.04 -6.07 14.32
C ALA A 48 2.14 -5.52 15.42
N SER A 49 2.18 -6.13 16.61
CA SER A 49 1.31 -5.83 17.74
C SER A 49 2.09 -5.80 19.05
N LYS A 50 1.62 -4.97 20.01
CA LYS A 50 2.09 -4.98 21.41
C LYS A 50 1.24 -5.90 22.28
N LYS A 51 0.00 -6.18 21.86
CA LYS A 51 -1.00 -6.96 22.61
C LYS A 51 -1.64 -8.00 21.68
N ILE A 52 -0.83 -8.98 21.26
CA ILE A 52 -1.17 -9.92 20.19
C ILE A 52 -2.53 -10.58 20.42
N GLU A 53 -2.76 -11.20 21.58
CA GLU A 53 -4.00 -11.93 21.84
C GLU A 53 -5.23 -11.03 21.84
N GLU A 54 -5.13 -9.84 22.47
CA GLU A 54 -6.22 -8.87 22.55
C GLU A 54 -6.56 -8.31 21.14
N GLU A 55 -5.52 -7.88 20.40
CA GLU A 55 -5.68 -7.22 19.11
C GLU A 55 -6.07 -8.22 18.00
N LYS A 56 -5.58 -9.46 18.09
CA LYS A 56 -5.99 -10.56 17.21
C LYS A 56 -7.47 -10.92 17.45
N ALA A 57 -7.89 -11.01 18.71
CA ALA A 57 -9.30 -11.24 19.03
C ALA A 57 -10.18 -10.07 18.57
N ALA A 58 -9.72 -8.83 18.74
CA ALA A 58 -10.43 -7.64 18.29
C ALA A 58 -10.56 -7.56 16.75
N LEU A 59 -9.56 -8.01 16.00
CA LEU A 59 -9.66 -8.11 14.54
C LEU A 59 -10.58 -9.26 14.11
N GLY A 60 -10.45 -10.44 14.72
CA GLY A 60 -11.31 -11.59 14.46
C GLY A 60 -11.15 -12.25 13.10
N ILE A 61 -9.99 -12.10 12.44
CA ILE A 61 -9.67 -12.70 11.14
C ILE A 61 -8.52 -13.70 11.31
N PRO A 62 -8.79 -15.03 11.22
CA PRO A 62 -7.79 -16.07 11.49
C PRO A 62 -6.60 -16.05 10.51
N GLU A 63 -6.81 -15.64 9.27
CA GLU A 63 -5.81 -15.64 8.20
C GLU A 63 -4.77 -14.54 8.37
N VAL A 64 -5.03 -13.54 9.24
CA VAL A 64 -4.07 -12.47 9.53
C VAL A 64 -3.08 -12.93 10.58
N GLU A 65 -1.81 -12.92 10.24
CA GLU A 65 -0.72 -13.26 11.16
C GLU A 65 -0.40 -12.06 12.07
N PHE A 66 -0.24 -12.33 13.36
CA PHE A 66 0.22 -11.33 14.33
C PHE A 66 1.59 -11.70 14.87
N PHE A 67 2.46 -10.70 15.03
CA PHE A 67 3.79 -10.88 15.60
C PHE A 67 4.17 -9.70 16.50
N SER A 68 5.13 -9.91 17.41
CA SER A 68 5.63 -8.85 18.28
C SER A 68 6.56 -7.90 17.51
N PHE A 69 6.67 -6.65 17.98
CA PHE A 69 7.61 -5.69 17.38
C PHE A 69 9.08 -6.15 17.45
N GLU A 70 9.43 -7.01 18.39
CA GLU A 70 10.75 -7.60 18.51
C GLU A 70 11.08 -8.55 17.34
N ASN A 71 10.04 -9.20 16.80
CA ASN A 71 10.12 -10.10 15.66
C ASN A 71 9.75 -9.42 14.35
N ALA A 72 9.61 -8.08 14.36
CA ALA A 72 9.28 -7.33 13.16
C ALA A 72 10.39 -7.43 12.12
N LEU A 73 9.99 -7.62 10.88
CA LEU A 73 10.91 -7.57 9.75
C LEU A 73 11.60 -6.21 9.69
N SER A 74 12.90 -6.23 9.41
CA SER A 74 13.60 -5.00 9.05
C SER A 74 13.00 -4.39 7.78
N TYR A 75 13.20 -3.10 7.56
CA TYR A 75 12.70 -2.44 6.35
C TYR A 75 13.19 -3.12 5.06
N ARG A 76 14.43 -3.59 5.04
CA ARG A 76 14.98 -4.35 3.92
C ARG A 76 14.20 -5.65 3.67
N GLN A 77 13.93 -6.43 4.71
CA GLN A 77 13.15 -7.67 4.59
C GLN A 77 11.72 -7.39 4.13
N ASN A 78 11.10 -6.29 4.60
CA ASN A 78 9.79 -5.85 4.10
C ASN A 78 9.80 -5.57 2.59
N LEU A 79 10.86 -4.91 2.08
CA LEU A 79 11.02 -4.67 0.64
C LEU A 79 11.25 -5.97 -0.14
N GLU A 80 11.98 -6.93 0.42
CA GLU A 80 12.19 -8.24 -0.19
C GLU A 80 10.88 -9.02 -0.32
N GLU A 81 10.02 -9.00 0.70
CA GLU A 81 8.68 -9.59 0.64
C GLU A 81 7.77 -8.85 -0.36
N ALA A 82 7.80 -7.53 -0.35
CA ALA A 82 7.06 -6.72 -1.32
C ALA A 82 7.50 -6.99 -2.77
N ALA A 83 8.80 -7.15 -3.01
CA ALA A 83 9.32 -7.47 -4.34
C ALA A 83 8.87 -8.84 -4.87
N LYS A 84 8.66 -9.82 -3.98
CA LYS A 84 8.17 -11.17 -4.32
C LYS A 84 6.65 -11.21 -4.58
N SER A 85 5.89 -10.26 -4.06
CA SER A 85 4.43 -10.24 -4.16
C SER A 85 3.98 -9.67 -5.51
N SER A 86 2.78 -10.01 -5.96
CA SER A 86 2.18 -9.44 -7.17
C SER A 86 1.41 -8.15 -6.90
N VAL A 87 0.78 -8.06 -5.74
CA VAL A 87 -0.06 -6.91 -5.33
C VAL A 87 0.28 -6.51 -3.91
N LEU A 88 0.41 -5.21 -3.67
CA LEU A 88 0.55 -4.64 -2.33
C LEU A 88 -0.77 -4.03 -1.88
N VAL A 89 -1.04 -4.10 -0.58
CA VAL A 89 -2.21 -3.45 0.02
C VAL A 89 -1.76 -2.36 0.97
N ASP A 90 -2.49 -1.26 0.97
CA ASP A 90 -2.34 -0.14 1.88
C ASP A 90 -3.69 0.20 2.51
N PHE A 91 -3.83 -0.02 3.81
CA PHE A 91 -4.99 0.43 4.57
C PHE A 91 -4.68 1.80 5.17
N LEU A 92 -5.48 2.80 4.81
CA LEU A 92 -5.31 4.17 5.29
C LEU A 92 -5.25 4.22 6.82
N ASN A 93 -4.23 4.88 7.34
CA ASN A 93 -4.19 5.26 8.74
C ASN A 93 -4.84 6.63 8.89
N ARG A 94 -6.04 6.69 9.45
CA ARG A 94 -6.82 7.92 9.61
C ARG A 94 -6.20 8.95 10.55
N LYS A 95 -5.11 8.59 11.25
CA LYS A 95 -4.34 9.51 12.09
C LYS A 95 -3.28 10.31 11.32
N HIS A 96 -3.03 9.95 10.06
CA HIS A 96 -2.02 10.57 9.22
C HIS A 96 -2.64 11.05 7.91
N TYR A 97 -2.38 12.30 7.55
CA TYR A 97 -2.92 12.94 6.34
C TYR A 97 -2.08 12.67 5.08
N GLY A 98 -0.96 11.97 5.19
CA GLY A 98 -0.04 11.72 4.09
C GLY A 98 -0.21 10.36 3.43
N LEU A 99 0.44 10.20 2.29
CA LEU A 99 0.59 8.89 1.65
C LEU A 99 1.51 7.99 2.48
N SER A 100 1.18 6.70 2.54
CA SER A 100 2.04 5.72 3.19
C SER A 100 3.28 5.39 2.33
N LEU A 101 4.35 4.89 2.96
CA LEU A 101 5.53 4.40 2.24
C LEU A 101 5.18 3.26 1.28
N ARG A 102 4.13 2.49 1.55
CA ARG A 102 3.67 1.37 0.73
C ARG A 102 3.34 1.80 -0.71
N ILE A 103 2.81 3.00 -0.87
CA ILE A 103 2.49 3.57 -2.19
C ILE A 103 3.76 3.76 -3.02
N PHE A 104 4.80 4.34 -2.41
CA PHE A 104 6.08 4.58 -3.08
C PHE A 104 6.86 3.28 -3.33
N GLU A 105 6.73 2.29 -2.44
CA GLU A 105 7.25 0.94 -2.65
C GLU A 105 6.57 0.27 -3.85
N ALA A 106 5.25 0.40 -4.00
CA ALA A 106 4.53 -0.12 -5.14
C ALA A 106 5.01 0.52 -6.46
N ILE A 107 5.22 1.83 -6.47
CA ILE A 107 5.79 2.56 -7.62
C ILE A 107 7.20 2.07 -7.94
N GLY A 108 8.07 2.01 -6.92
CA GLY A 108 9.48 1.64 -7.09
C GLY A 108 9.67 0.20 -7.56
N LEU A 109 8.86 -0.73 -7.03
CA LEU A 109 8.89 -2.16 -7.33
C LEU A 109 7.99 -2.56 -8.51
N GLU A 110 7.29 -1.61 -9.14
CA GLU A 110 6.34 -1.87 -10.24
C GLU A 110 5.28 -2.91 -9.87
N LYS A 111 4.69 -2.75 -8.68
CA LYS A 111 3.63 -3.61 -8.16
C LYS A 111 2.28 -2.93 -8.27
N LYS A 112 1.24 -3.74 -8.49
CA LYS A 112 -0.12 -3.25 -8.30
C LYS A 112 -0.34 -2.88 -6.85
N LEU A 113 -1.15 -1.85 -6.63
CA LEU A 113 -1.51 -1.37 -5.31
C LEU A 113 -3.03 -1.35 -5.15
N ILE A 114 -3.53 -1.90 -4.06
CA ILE A 114 -4.89 -1.70 -3.59
C ILE A 114 -4.81 -0.82 -2.34
N THR A 115 -5.54 0.28 -2.31
CA THR A 115 -5.52 1.17 -1.14
C THR A 115 -6.92 1.60 -0.74
N THR A 116 -7.15 1.79 0.54
CA THR A 116 -8.39 2.42 1.06
C THR A 116 -8.29 3.95 1.14
N ASN A 117 -7.21 4.53 0.62
CA ASN A 117 -7.07 5.98 0.54
C ASN A 117 -7.72 6.53 -0.75
N PRO A 118 -8.88 7.22 -0.67
CA PRO A 118 -9.56 7.72 -1.85
C PRO A 118 -8.79 8.83 -2.56
N THR A 119 -7.85 9.51 -1.87
CA THR A 119 -7.10 10.61 -2.46
C THR A 119 -6.08 10.16 -3.50
N ILE A 120 -5.80 8.85 -3.58
CA ILE A 120 -4.81 8.29 -4.50
C ILE A 120 -5.04 8.67 -5.96
N VAL A 121 -6.29 8.84 -6.36
CA VAL A 121 -6.69 9.15 -7.74
C VAL A 121 -6.30 10.57 -8.20
N HIS A 122 -5.96 11.45 -7.26
CA HIS A 122 -5.59 12.84 -7.56
C HIS A 122 -4.09 13.05 -7.81
N TYR A 123 -3.29 12.00 -7.59
CA TYR A 123 -1.83 12.07 -7.79
C TYR A 123 -1.44 11.81 -9.23
N ASP A 124 -0.42 12.50 -9.72
CA ASP A 124 0.06 12.38 -11.09
C ASP A 124 0.67 11.01 -11.44
N PHE A 125 1.05 10.22 -10.45
CA PHE A 125 1.50 8.84 -10.63
C PHE A 125 0.34 7.82 -10.67
N TYR A 126 -0.90 8.24 -10.42
CA TYR A 126 -2.04 7.34 -10.47
C TYR A 126 -2.27 6.79 -11.88
N HIS A 127 -2.42 5.49 -11.98
CA HIS A 127 -2.86 4.81 -13.19
C HIS A 127 -3.86 3.71 -12.81
N PRO A 128 -5.05 3.64 -13.44
CA PRO A 128 -6.11 2.71 -13.04
C PRO A 128 -5.73 1.23 -13.18
N ASN A 129 -4.76 0.89 -14.03
CA ASN A 129 -4.24 -0.47 -14.12
C ASN A 129 -3.26 -0.82 -12.98
N ASN A 130 -2.67 0.19 -12.33
CA ASN A 130 -1.62 0.01 -11.34
C ASN A 130 -2.12 0.18 -9.91
N MET A 131 -3.13 1.05 -9.72
CA MET A 131 -3.63 1.44 -8.42
C MET A 131 -5.15 1.38 -8.38
N PHE A 132 -5.67 0.77 -7.33
CA PHE A 132 -7.10 0.57 -7.13
C PHE A 132 -7.54 1.13 -5.78
N TYR A 133 -8.56 1.97 -5.80
CA TYR A 133 -9.21 2.43 -4.58
C TYR A 133 -10.28 1.42 -4.16
N TRP A 134 -10.04 0.75 -3.04
CA TRP A 134 -10.99 -0.16 -2.40
C TRP A 134 -11.87 0.60 -1.41
N ASN A 135 -13.17 0.65 -1.68
CA ASN A 135 -14.15 1.36 -0.84
C ASN A 135 -14.93 0.44 0.12
N GLY A 136 -14.53 -0.83 0.23
CA GLY A 136 -15.18 -1.83 1.07
C GLY A 136 -16.25 -2.68 0.37
N SER A 137 -16.69 -2.31 -0.86
CA SER A 137 -17.81 -2.98 -1.53
C SER A 137 -17.66 -3.18 -3.05
N ASN A 138 -16.68 -2.54 -3.70
CA ASN A 138 -16.51 -2.54 -5.16
C ASN A 138 -15.75 -3.80 -5.67
N LEU A 139 -16.31 -4.98 -5.35
CA LEU A 139 -15.68 -6.28 -5.59
C LEU A 139 -15.52 -6.63 -7.07
N ASP A 140 -16.49 -6.28 -7.91
CA ASP A 140 -16.42 -6.62 -9.34
C ASP A 140 -15.37 -5.76 -10.05
N GLU A 141 -15.23 -4.50 -9.66
CA GLU A 141 -14.16 -3.62 -10.11
C GLU A 141 -12.78 -4.12 -9.64
N LEU A 142 -12.69 -4.64 -8.40
CA LEU A 142 -11.47 -5.26 -7.89
C LEU A 142 -11.06 -6.48 -8.74
N LYS A 143 -12.01 -7.36 -9.08
CA LYS A 143 -11.75 -8.50 -9.97
C LYS A 143 -11.23 -8.05 -11.32
N ALA A 144 -11.89 -7.06 -11.93
CA ALA A 144 -11.46 -6.49 -13.21
C ALA A 144 -10.05 -5.89 -13.11
N PHE A 145 -9.77 -5.09 -12.07
CA PHE A 145 -8.46 -4.51 -11.82
C PHE A 145 -7.35 -5.58 -11.75
N LEU A 146 -7.59 -6.69 -11.05
CA LEU A 146 -6.58 -7.73 -10.88
C LEU A 146 -6.17 -8.39 -12.19
N THR A 147 -7.04 -8.42 -13.21
CA THR A 147 -6.74 -8.98 -14.54
C THR A 147 -5.99 -8.03 -15.46
N LEU A 148 -6.01 -6.72 -15.19
CA LEU A 148 -5.34 -5.73 -16.04
C LEU A 148 -3.82 -5.89 -15.98
N PRO A 149 -3.07 -5.69 -17.08
CA PRO A 149 -1.62 -5.65 -17.02
C PRO A 149 -1.14 -4.38 -16.30
N TYR A 150 -0.02 -4.50 -15.59
CA TYR A 150 0.68 -3.33 -15.05
C TYR A 150 1.20 -2.44 -16.19
N VAL A 151 1.04 -1.13 -16.07
CA VAL A 151 1.53 -0.14 -17.03
C VAL A 151 2.74 0.59 -16.41
N PRO A 152 3.96 0.40 -16.94
CA PRO A 152 5.13 1.08 -16.40
C PRO A 152 4.97 2.60 -16.43
N LEU A 153 5.31 3.26 -15.33
CA LEU A 153 5.33 4.72 -15.27
C LEU A 153 6.50 5.27 -16.08
N ALA A 154 6.31 6.45 -16.65
CA ALA A 154 7.39 7.16 -17.35
C ALA A 154 8.61 7.32 -16.42
N PRO A 155 9.85 7.10 -16.89
CA PRO A 155 11.04 7.12 -16.05
C PRO A 155 11.20 8.41 -15.23
N GLY A 156 10.87 9.57 -15.80
CA GLY A 156 10.92 10.86 -15.09
C GLY A 156 9.91 10.94 -13.95
N LEU A 157 8.71 10.38 -14.13
CA LEU A 157 7.69 10.33 -13.09
C LEU A 157 8.08 9.35 -11.97
N LYS A 158 8.61 8.18 -12.33
CA LYS A 158 9.13 7.22 -11.35
C LYS A 158 10.29 7.82 -10.56
N HIS A 159 11.20 8.54 -11.21
CA HIS A 159 12.30 9.24 -10.54
C HIS A 159 11.81 10.35 -9.60
N LYS A 160 10.80 11.13 -10.01
CA LYS A 160 10.19 12.18 -9.16
C LYS A 160 9.82 11.67 -7.76
N TYR A 161 9.32 10.43 -7.67
CA TYR A 161 8.91 9.79 -6.41
C TYR A 161 9.94 8.81 -5.84
N SER A 162 11.18 8.84 -6.35
CA SER A 162 12.27 8.04 -5.79
C SER A 162 12.77 8.61 -4.47
N PHE A 163 13.38 7.76 -3.64
CA PHE A 163 13.99 8.19 -2.39
C PHE A 163 15.16 9.16 -2.65
N SER A 164 15.94 8.94 -3.71
CA SER A 164 17.03 9.83 -4.09
C SER A 164 16.54 11.24 -4.42
N ASN A 165 15.47 11.37 -5.20
CA ASN A 165 14.87 12.67 -5.49
C ASN A 165 14.28 13.34 -4.23
N TRP A 166 13.64 12.55 -3.36
CA TRP A 166 13.10 13.06 -2.10
C TRP A 166 14.22 13.67 -1.22
N ILE A 167 15.36 12.99 -1.10
CA ILE A 167 16.55 13.52 -0.39
C ILE A 167 17.04 14.80 -1.06
N SER A 168 17.16 14.81 -2.39
CA SER A 168 17.60 15.99 -3.14
C SER A 168 16.68 17.19 -2.90
N CYS A 169 15.36 16.99 -2.91
CA CYS A 169 14.40 18.05 -2.58
C CYS A 169 14.53 18.51 -1.11
N ALA A 170 14.65 17.58 -0.16
CA ALA A 170 14.73 17.91 1.27
C ALA A 170 15.97 18.72 1.63
N PHE A 171 17.08 18.50 0.94
CA PHE A 171 18.35 19.19 1.17
C PHE A 171 18.68 20.25 0.11
N ASN A 172 17.73 20.55 -0.80
CA ASN A 172 17.92 21.51 -1.90
C ASN A 172 19.19 21.23 -2.74
N ILE A 173 19.38 19.95 -3.08
CA ILE A 173 20.51 19.48 -3.91
C ILE A 173 20.02 19.36 -5.36
N GLU A 174 20.68 20.07 -6.26
CA GLU A 174 20.39 19.99 -7.71
C GLU A 174 21.17 18.83 -8.39
N PRO A 175 20.61 18.20 -9.43
CA PRO A 175 19.24 18.41 -9.93
C PRO A 175 18.20 17.71 -9.06
N ASN A 176 17.06 18.38 -8.83
CA ASN A 176 15.90 17.76 -8.18
C ASN A 176 14.62 18.05 -8.96
N ILE A 177 13.61 17.21 -8.80
CA ILE A 177 12.29 17.39 -9.37
C ILE A 177 11.31 17.71 -8.26
N PRO A 178 10.75 18.93 -8.19
CA PRO A 178 9.83 19.31 -7.13
C PRO A 178 8.61 18.40 -7.05
N ILE A 179 8.26 17.97 -5.83
CA ILE A 179 7.09 17.15 -5.55
C ILE A 179 5.96 18.07 -5.10
N GLY A 180 5.06 18.40 -6.02
CA GLY A 180 3.83 19.11 -5.69
C GLY A 180 2.79 18.15 -5.13
N LEU A 181 2.06 18.59 -4.08
CA LEU A 181 0.89 17.86 -3.61
C LEU A 181 -0.32 18.25 -4.48
N PRO A 182 -1.22 17.30 -4.79
CA PRO A 182 -2.44 17.62 -5.50
C PRO A 182 -3.33 18.53 -4.63
N GLU A 183 -4.07 19.41 -5.28
CA GLU A 183 -5.17 20.12 -4.62
C GLU A 183 -6.31 19.10 -4.39
N ILE A 184 -6.54 18.76 -3.13
CA ILE A 184 -7.61 17.84 -2.73
C ILE A 184 -8.68 18.66 -2.02
N ASP A 185 -9.92 18.51 -2.44
CA ASP A 185 -11.04 19.19 -1.83
C ASP A 185 -11.13 18.83 -0.33
N ARG A 186 -11.34 19.85 0.52
CA ARG A 186 -11.43 19.67 1.97
C ARG A 186 -12.52 18.70 2.37
N GLU A 187 -13.64 18.66 1.65
CA GLU A 187 -14.73 17.72 1.90
C GLU A 187 -14.27 16.25 1.77
N VAL A 188 -13.37 15.95 0.81
CA VAL A 188 -12.80 14.60 0.66
C VAL A 188 -11.95 14.24 1.87
N VAL A 189 -11.16 15.19 2.39
CA VAL A 189 -10.31 14.98 3.56
C VAL A 189 -11.11 14.86 4.85
N GLU A 190 -12.17 15.66 5.00
CA GLU A 190 -13.05 15.65 6.18
C GLU A 190 -13.85 14.35 6.27
N ASN A 191 -14.31 13.80 5.15
CA ASN A 191 -15.01 12.51 5.10
C ASN A 191 -14.11 11.31 5.42
N LEU A 192 -12.78 11.47 5.46
CA LEU A 192 -11.84 10.44 5.92
C LEU A 192 -11.77 10.33 7.45
N ASN A 193 -12.32 11.30 8.17
CA ASN A 193 -12.25 11.42 9.63
C ASN A 193 -13.54 11.01 10.36
N VAL A 194 -14.53 10.46 9.66
CA VAL A 194 -15.81 10.01 10.23
C VAL A 194 -15.81 8.50 10.51
#